data_20c96569120dbd9666424d3c5a39d45d
#
_entry.id   20c96569120dbd9666424d3c5a39d45d
#
_cell.length_a   1.000
_cell.length_b   1.000
_cell.length_c   1.000
_cell.angle_alpha   90.00
_cell.angle_beta   90.00
_cell.angle_gamma   90.00
#
_symmetry.space_group_name_H-M   'P 1'
#
loop_
_entity.id
_entity.type
_entity.pdbx_description
1 polymer ?
#
loop_
_entity_poly.entity_id
_entity_poly.type
_entity_poly.pdbx_seq_one_letter_code
_entity_poly.pdbx_strand_id
1 'polypeptide(L)'
;LAVLIFIIVCNLWIVISTHNRVFTHLEKVPANRVGMVLGTSKYVKTGVLNRHFKNRIAAAALLYRQNKIQHILVSGDNAERWHDEPKAMKTALVEEHGIPEKDITRDYAGLRTLDSVVRAKKIFGQNKLTIISDEFHNYRAVFLSRYYNIDAVAFSSRNVALGQSWKVKSREIIARVKAILDIYVLKTEPAVLGAPIELQLN
;
A
#
# COMPACT_ATOMS: atom_id res chain seq x y z
N LEU A 1 28.56 -8.71 -12.98
CA LEU A 1 27.55 -9.51 -13.72
C LEU A 1 26.59 -10.22 -12.76
N ALA A 2 27.08 -11.05 -11.79
CA ALA A 2 26.25 -11.81 -10.87
C ALA A 2 25.24 -10.96 -10.08
N VAL A 3 25.65 -9.80 -9.54
CA VAL A 3 24.76 -8.89 -8.81
C VAL A 3 23.63 -8.36 -9.71
N LEU A 4 23.92 -8.01 -10.94
CA LEU A 4 22.92 -7.53 -11.89
C LEU A 4 21.89 -8.62 -12.21
N ILE A 5 22.35 -9.83 -12.47
CA ILE A 5 21.49 -11.02 -12.70
C ILE A 5 20.59 -11.25 -11.47
N PHE A 6 21.14 -11.20 -10.27
CA PHE A 6 20.38 -11.36 -9.03
C PHE A 6 19.27 -10.30 -8.90
N ILE A 7 19.58 -9.03 -9.16
CA ILE A 7 18.57 -7.95 -9.14
C ILE A 7 17.45 -8.24 -10.15
N ILE A 8 17.80 -8.65 -11.37
CA ILE A 8 16.82 -8.97 -12.43
C ILE A 8 15.93 -10.13 -11.98
N VAL A 9 16.52 -11.22 -11.51
CA VAL A 9 15.79 -12.41 -11.06
C VAL A 9 14.82 -12.08 -9.92
N CYS A 10 15.25 -11.33 -8.92
CA CYS A 10 14.40 -10.89 -7.81
C CYS A 10 13.19 -10.07 -8.33
N ASN A 11 13.43 -9.13 -9.24
CA ASN A 11 12.37 -8.30 -9.80
C ASN A 11 11.37 -9.11 -10.63
N LEU A 12 11.85 -9.99 -11.50
CA LEU A 12 11.02 -10.88 -12.30
C LEU A 12 10.20 -11.83 -11.41
N TRP A 13 10.81 -12.42 -10.40
CA TRP A 13 10.11 -13.31 -9.47
C TRP A 13 8.92 -12.61 -8.81
N ILE A 14 9.12 -11.41 -8.25
CA ILE A 14 8.03 -10.65 -7.62
C ILE A 14 6.91 -10.38 -8.63
N VAL A 15 7.23 -9.87 -9.82
CA VAL A 15 6.23 -9.50 -10.82
C VAL A 15 5.48 -10.74 -11.33
N ILE A 16 6.18 -11.77 -11.77
CA ILE A 16 5.58 -12.98 -12.34
C ILE A 16 4.71 -13.70 -11.29
N SER A 17 5.15 -13.78 -10.03
CA SER A 17 4.39 -14.47 -8.99
C SER A 17 3.15 -13.73 -8.53
N THR A 18 2.99 -12.44 -8.85
CA THR A 18 1.90 -11.60 -8.33
C THR A 18 1.06 -10.91 -9.40
N HIS A 19 1.43 -10.97 -10.69
CA HIS A 19 0.77 -10.22 -11.76
C HIS A 19 -0.74 -10.50 -11.87
N ASN A 20 -1.19 -11.72 -11.60
CA ASN A 20 -2.59 -12.12 -11.64
C ASN A 20 -3.43 -11.59 -10.45
N ARG A 21 -2.79 -10.92 -9.48
CA ARG A 21 -3.42 -10.31 -8.30
C ARG A 21 -3.32 -8.79 -8.28
N VAL A 22 -2.72 -8.18 -9.30
CA VAL A 22 -2.60 -6.73 -9.44
C VAL A 22 -3.50 -6.27 -10.58
N PHE A 23 -4.52 -5.48 -10.25
CA PHE A 23 -5.55 -5.05 -11.17
C PHE A 23 -5.42 -3.55 -11.50
N THR A 24 -5.61 -3.20 -12.75
CA THR A 24 -5.68 -1.82 -13.25
C THR A 24 -7.10 -1.42 -13.66
N HIS A 25 -7.99 -2.41 -13.85
CA HIS A 25 -9.39 -2.23 -14.24
C HIS A 25 -10.31 -2.56 -13.09
N LEU A 26 -11.21 -1.65 -12.76
CA LEU A 26 -12.12 -1.74 -11.62
C LEU A 26 -13.03 -2.99 -11.67
N GLU A 27 -13.50 -3.34 -12.86
CA GLU A 27 -14.42 -4.44 -13.09
C GLU A 27 -13.81 -5.79 -12.68
N LYS A 28 -12.49 -5.91 -12.82
CA LYS A 28 -11.73 -7.13 -12.53
C LYS A 28 -11.36 -7.27 -11.05
N VAL A 29 -11.50 -6.20 -10.26
CA VAL A 29 -11.16 -6.24 -8.83
C VAL A 29 -12.22 -7.01 -8.07
N PRO A 30 -11.86 -8.11 -7.37
CA PRO A 30 -12.80 -8.79 -6.49
C PRO A 30 -13.15 -7.90 -5.30
N ALA A 31 -14.39 -8.02 -4.81
CA ALA A 31 -14.81 -7.30 -3.61
C ALA A 31 -14.13 -7.88 -2.36
N ASN A 32 -13.68 -7.00 -1.48
CA ASN A 32 -13.14 -7.30 -0.16
C ASN A 32 -13.73 -6.33 0.86
N ARG A 33 -13.83 -6.74 2.13
CA ARG A 33 -14.37 -5.84 3.16
C ARG A 33 -13.46 -4.63 3.41
N VAL A 34 -12.15 -4.84 3.38
CA VAL A 34 -11.15 -3.80 3.72
C VAL A 34 -10.26 -3.48 2.52
N GLY A 35 -10.12 -2.19 2.23
CA GLY A 35 -9.09 -1.64 1.34
C GLY A 35 -7.98 -0.96 2.14
N MET A 36 -6.73 -1.38 1.96
CA MET A 36 -5.58 -0.75 2.61
C MET A 36 -4.86 0.19 1.64
N VAL A 37 -4.87 1.48 1.95
CA VAL A 37 -4.12 2.50 1.20
C VAL A 37 -2.71 2.61 1.77
N LEU A 38 -1.71 2.34 0.94
CA LEU A 38 -0.31 2.51 1.34
C LEU A 38 0.08 3.98 1.28
N GLY A 39 0.74 4.44 2.34
CA GLY A 39 1.15 5.82 2.55
C GLY A 39 2.12 6.36 1.51
N THR A 40 2.03 7.64 1.31
CA THR A 40 2.98 8.48 0.56
C THR A 40 2.77 9.92 0.96
N SER A 41 3.82 10.71 0.98
CA SER A 41 3.78 12.12 1.34
C SER A 41 2.74 12.91 0.52
N LYS A 42 1.91 13.73 1.19
CA LYS A 42 0.91 14.58 0.53
C LYS A 42 1.55 15.59 -0.41
N TYR A 43 2.71 16.10 -0.05
CA TYR A 43 3.44 17.08 -0.84
C TYR A 43 4.80 16.57 -1.25
N VAL A 44 5.24 16.89 -2.46
CA VAL A 44 6.64 16.84 -2.85
C VAL A 44 7.31 18.15 -2.45
N LYS A 45 8.64 18.27 -2.64
CA LYS A 45 9.37 19.49 -2.29
C LYS A 45 8.58 20.76 -2.62
N THR A 46 8.62 21.75 -1.68
CA THR A 46 8.04 23.10 -1.88
C THR A 46 6.52 23.23 -1.98
N GLY A 47 5.76 22.32 -1.35
CA GLY A 47 4.29 22.48 -1.25
C GLY A 47 3.50 22.02 -2.48
N VAL A 48 4.15 21.47 -3.51
CA VAL A 48 3.45 20.92 -4.67
C VAL A 48 2.77 19.61 -4.30
N LEU A 49 1.47 19.49 -4.59
CA LEU A 49 0.69 18.28 -4.32
C LEU A 49 1.28 17.06 -5.04
N ASN A 50 1.54 16.00 -4.29
CA ASN A 50 2.04 14.74 -4.81
C ASN A 50 0.95 14.01 -5.62
N ARG A 51 1.18 13.82 -6.91
CA ARG A 51 0.25 13.10 -7.79
C ARG A 51 0.01 11.66 -7.37
N HIS A 52 1.02 10.98 -6.80
CA HIS A 52 0.85 9.63 -6.26
C HIS A 52 -0.16 9.63 -5.10
N PHE A 53 -0.05 10.59 -4.18
CA PHE A 53 -1.02 10.76 -3.09
C PHE A 53 -2.44 10.95 -3.64
N LYS A 54 -2.64 11.97 -4.50
CA LYS A 54 -3.95 12.27 -5.09
C LYS A 54 -4.56 11.05 -5.79
N ASN A 55 -3.77 10.33 -6.58
CA ASN A 55 -4.24 9.19 -7.34
C ASN A 55 -4.61 8.00 -6.43
N ARG A 56 -3.87 7.74 -5.35
CA ARG A 56 -4.21 6.68 -4.38
C ARG A 56 -5.50 6.98 -3.63
N ILE A 57 -5.68 8.22 -3.19
CA ILE A 57 -6.91 8.67 -2.52
C ILE A 57 -8.11 8.52 -3.45
N ALA A 58 -8.00 8.98 -4.70
CA ALA A 58 -9.06 8.83 -5.69
C ALA A 58 -9.38 7.36 -5.99
N ALA A 59 -8.37 6.48 -6.06
CA ALA A 59 -8.56 5.05 -6.27
C ALA A 59 -9.29 4.37 -5.09
N ALA A 60 -8.95 4.74 -3.86
CA ALA A 60 -9.62 4.24 -2.65
C ALA A 60 -11.09 4.68 -2.61
N ALA A 61 -11.35 5.96 -2.87
CA ALA A 61 -12.71 6.49 -2.92
C ALA A 61 -13.55 5.85 -4.04
N LEU A 62 -12.94 5.56 -5.20
CA LEU A 62 -13.59 4.84 -6.29
C LEU A 62 -14.01 3.43 -5.88
N LEU A 63 -13.10 2.65 -5.28
CA LEU A 63 -13.41 1.30 -4.81
C LEU A 63 -14.51 1.30 -3.74
N TYR A 64 -14.49 2.26 -2.81
CA TYR A 64 -15.51 2.40 -1.79
C TYR A 64 -16.89 2.71 -2.39
N ARG A 65 -17.00 3.70 -3.27
CA ARG A 65 -18.27 4.06 -3.94
C ARG A 65 -18.85 2.95 -4.83
N GLN A 66 -17.99 2.09 -5.35
CA GLN A 66 -18.39 0.95 -6.17
C GLN A 66 -18.61 -0.34 -5.35
N ASN A 67 -18.69 -0.22 -4.02
CA ASN A 67 -18.88 -1.32 -3.09
C ASN A 67 -17.85 -2.46 -3.25
N LYS A 68 -16.66 -2.15 -3.78
CA LYS A 68 -15.56 -3.11 -3.86
C LYS A 68 -14.83 -3.24 -2.52
N ILE A 69 -14.92 -2.21 -1.68
CA ILE A 69 -14.48 -2.19 -0.28
C ILE A 69 -15.53 -1.48 0.56
N GLN A 70 -15.63 -1.85 1.85
CA GLN A 70 -16.57 -1.27 2.81
C GLN A 70 -15.87 -0.41 3.87
N HIS A 71 -14.59 -0.68 4.11
CA HIS A 71 -13.77 0.03 5.08
C HIS A 71 -12.39 0.34 4.50
N ILE A 72 -11.83 1.49 4.86
CA ILE A 72 -10.52 1.94 4.38
C ILE A 72 -9.53 1.99 5.53
N LEU A 73 -8.45 1.21 5.44
CA LEU A 73 -7.30 1.28 6.33
C LEU A 73 -6.22 2.14 5.67
N VAL A 74 -5.95 3.33 6.19
CA VAL A 74 -4.87 4.18 5.69
C VAL A 74 -3.62 3.92 6.51
N SER A 75 -2.58 3.34 5.90
CA SER A 75 -1.36 2.91 6.57
C SER A 75 -0.16 3.68 6.04
N GLY A 76 0.54 4.38 6.91
CA GLY A 76 1.66 5.22 6.54
C GLY A 76 2.52 5.64 7.73
N ASP A 77 3.50 6.50 7.43
CA ASP A 77 4.46 7.03 8.39
C ASP A 77 3.91 8.27 9.11
N ASN A 78 4.18 8.36 10.42
CA ASN A 78 3.96 9.57 11.23
C ASN A 78 5.16 9.86 12.15
N ALA A 79 6.36 9.38 11.79
CA ALA A 79 7.56 9.51 12.62
C ALA A 79 7.95 10.98 12.90
N GLU A 80 7.54 11.92 12.06
CA GLU A 80 7.78 13.34 12.25
C GLU A 80 6.48 14.12 12.45
N ARG A 81 6.49 15.09 13.37
CA ARG A 81 5.33 15.93 13.75
C ARG A 81 4.65 16.65 12.57
N TRP A 82 5.40 16.86 11.48
CA TRP A 82 4.95 17.51 10.24
C TRP A 82 4.58 16.51 9.13
N HIS A 83 4.80 15.22 9.37
CA HIS A 83 4.66 14.17 8.37
C HIS A 83 3.74 13.07 8.89
N ASP A 84 2.46 13.36 8.91
CA ASP A 84 1.40 12.42 9.30
C ASP A 84 0.63 11.98 8.04
N GLU A 85 1.15 10.93 7.37
CA GLU A 85 0.53 10.40 6.15
C GLU A 85 -0.88 9.84 6.41
N PRO A 86 -1.14 9.03 7.46
CA PRO A 86 -2.48 8.51 7.73
C PRO A 86 -3.51 9.62 8.00
N LYS A 87 -3.14 10.67 8.72
CA LYS A 87 -4.02 11.82 8.94
C LYS A 87 -4.32 12.54 7.63
N ALA A 88 -3.29 12.82 6.83
CA ALA A 88 -3.47 13.50 5.55
C ALA A 88 -4.37 12.69 4.59
N MET A 89 -4.20 11.36 4.55
CA MET A 89 -5.03 10.47 3.73
C MET A 89 -6.48 10.44 4.23
N LYS A 90 -6.71 10.31 5.55
CA LYS A 90 -8.06 10.33 6.13
C LYS A 90 -8.76 11.66 5.85
N THR A 91 -8.08 12.78 6.10
CA THR A 91 -8.63 14.12 5.80
C THR A 91 -9.05 14.25 4.33
N ALA A 92 -8.19 13.84 3.39
CA ALA A 92 -8.53 13.90 1.97
C ALA A 92 -9.71 12.98 1.58
N LEU A 93 -9.80 11.78 2.15
CA LEU A 93 -10.92 10.87 1.90
C LEU A 93 -12.26 11.45 2.42
N VAL A 94 -12.25 12.09 3.59
CA VAL A 94 -13.45 12.70 4.18
C VAL A 94 -13.82 13.98 3.44
N GLU A 95 -12.90 14.95 3.37
CA GLU A 95 -13.20 16.31 2.92
C GLU A 95 -13.32 16.41 1.39
N GLU A 96 -12.46 15.71 0.62
CA GLU A 96 -12.45 15.82 -0.84
C GLU A 96 -13.36 14.75 -1.50
N HIS A 97 -13.60 13.62 -0.82
CA HIS A 97 -14.34 12.49 -1.40
C HIS A 97 -15.62 12.11 -0.65
N GLY A 98 -15.92 12.72 0.51
CA GLY A 98 -17.14 12.48 1.27
C GLY A 98 -17.26 11.06 1.84
N ILE A 99 -16.15 10.36 2.07
CA ILE A 99 -16.16 9.05 2.70
C ILE A 99 -16.45 9.22 4.19
N PRO A 100 -17.42 8.47 4.76
CA PRO A 100 -17.73 8.58 6.18
C PRO A 100 -16.52 8.33 7.07
N GLU A 101 -16.30 9.18 8.04
CA GLU A 101 -15.12 9.09 8.93
C GLU A 101 -15.04 7.75 9.68
N LYS A 102 -16.19 7.19 10.06
CA LYS A 102 -16.32 5.89 10.74
C LYS A 102 -15.80 4.71 9.90
N ASP A 103 -15.82 4.84 8.59
CA ASP A 103 -15.37 3.79 7.66
C ASP A 103 -13.87 3.93 7.30
N ILE A 104 -13.12 4.78 8.04
CA ILE A 104 -11.69 5.00 7.82
C ILE A 104 -10.92 4.80 9.13
N THR A 105 -10.05 3.79 9.16
CA THR A 105 -9.10 3.57 10.26
C THR A 105 -7.69 4.00 9.84
N ARG A 106 -6.96 4.58 10.78
CA ARG A 106 -5.57 5.03 10.58
C ARG A 106 -4.59 4.04 11.21
N ASP A 107 -3.60 3.65 10.45
CA ASP A 107 -2.42 2.94 10.92
C ASP A 107 -1.19 3.85 10.85
N TYR A 108 -0.70 4.27 12.00
CA TYR A 108 0.39 5.22 12.14
C TYR A 108 1.79 4.60 12.15
N ALA A 109 1.88 3.28 12.07
CA ALA A 109 3.15 2.57 12.13
C ALA A 109 3.44 1.76 10.85
N GLY A 110 2.83 2.16 9.74
CA GLY A 110 3.12 1.65 8.40
C GLY A 110 4.37 2.29 7.80
N LEU A 111 5.51 2.25 8.51
CA LEU A 111 6.76 2.91 8.13
C LEU A 111 7.36 2.35 6.85
N ARG A 112 7.22 1.05 6.63
CA ARG A 112 7.62 0.33 5.43
C ARG A 112 6.46 -0.53 4.94
N THR A 113 6.47 -0.95 3.69
CA THR A 113 5.43 -1.84 3.14
C THR A 113 5.32 -3.15 3.93
N LEU A 114 6.43 -3.69 4.43
CA LEU A 114 6.44 -4.85 5.30
C LEU A 114 5.64 -4.57 6.59
N ASP A 115 5.86 -3.42 7.22
CA ASP A 115 5.16 -3.04 8.45
C ASP A 115 3.65 -2.93 8.18
N SER A 116 3.23 -2.21 7.14
CA SER A 116 1.82 -2.08 6.75
C SER A 116 1.15 -3.45 6.54
N VAL A 117 1.80 -4.35 5.81
CA VAL A 117 1.28 -5.69 5.52
C VAL A 117 1.15 -6.54 6.78
N VAL A 118 2.20 -6.61 7.60
CA VAL A 118 2.17 -7.43 8.82
C VAL A 118 1.17 -6.88 9.82
N ARG A 119 1.10 -5.55 9.97
CA ARG A 119 0.17 -4.88 10.87
C ARG A 119 -1.28 -5.03 10.42
N ALA A 120 -1.56 -5.02 9.11
CA ALA A 120 -2.90 -5.32 8.60
C ALA A 120 -3.44 -6.64 9.16
N LYS A 121 -2.59 -7.67 9.26
CA LYS A 121 -2.96 -8.96 9.85
C LYS A 121 -2.91 -8.97 11.37
N LYS A 122 -1.76 -8.63 11.96
CA LYS A 122 -1.51 -8.82 13.39
C LYS A 122 -2.23 -7.80 14.27
N ILE A 123 -2.41 -6.58 13.79
CA ILE A 123 -3.03 -5.50 14.56
C ILE A 123 -4.50 -5.31 14.18
N PHE A 124 -4.81 -5.33 12.88
CA PHE A 124 -6.17 -5.05 12.39
C PHE A 124 -6.94 -6.32 12.00
N GLY A 125 -6.40 -7.51 12.23
CA GLY A 125 -7.08 -8.80 12.05
C GLY A 125 -7.41 -9.15 10.59
N GLN A 126 -6.79 -8.49 9.60
CA GLN A 126 -7.16 -8.64 8.20
C GLN A 126 -6.36 -9.76 7.52
N ASN A 127 -7.03 -10.89 7.27
CA ASN A 127 -6.46 -12.01 6.49
C ASN A 127 -6.78 -11.92 5.00
N LYS A 128 -7.71 -11.02 4.61
CA LYS A 128 -8.12 -10.79 3.23
C LYS A 128 -8.37 -9.30 3.03
N LEU A 129 -7.74 -8.69 2.00
CA LEU A 129 -7.87 -7.25 1.75
C LEU A 129 -7.49 -6.85 0.33
N THR A 130 -7.88 -5.63 -0.06
CA THR A 130 -7.44 -4.99 -1.30
C THR A 130 -6.39 -3.92 -0.99
N ILE A 131 -5.17 -4.08 -1.50
CA ILE A 131 -4.11 -3.07 -1.40
C ILE A 131 -4.33 -2.00 -2.47
N ILE A 132 -4.15 -0.73 -2.11
CA ILE A 132 -4.35 0.40 -3.01
C ILE A 132 -3.08 1.24 -3.02
N SER A 133 -2.39 1.22 -4.16
CA SER A 133 -1.13 1.96 -4.35
C SER A 133 -0.81 2.12 -5.84
N ASP A 134 0.38 2.60 -6.17
CA ASP A 134 0.87 2.59 -7.55
C ASP A 134 1.16 1.17 -8.02
N GLU A 135 0.96 0.89 -9.31
CA GLU A 135 1.11 -0.44 -9.88
C GLU A 135 2.47 -1.08 -9.55
N PHE A 136 3.56 -0.34 -9.76
CA PHE A 136 4.91 -0.84 -9.50
C PHE A 136 5.14 -1.21 -8.04
N HIS A 137 4.48 -0.54 -7.10
CA HIS A 137 4.53 -0.79 -5.66
C HIS A 137 3.62 -1.96 -5.25
N ASN A 138 2.49 -2.12 -5.92
CA ASN A 138 1.50 -3.16 -5.63
C ASN A 138 2.08 -4.57 -5.77
N TYR A 139 2.95 -4.83 -6.75
CA TYR A 139 3.60 -6.13 -6.91
C TYR A 139 4.37 -6.55 -5.66
N ARG A 140 5.15 -5.63 -5.08
CA ARG A 140 5.90 -5.90 -3.85
C ARG A 140 4.99 -6.07 -2.63
N ALA A 141 3.94 -5.26 -2.52
CA ALA A 141 3.00 -5.34 -1.41
C ALA A 141 2.22 -6.68 -1.42
N VAL A 142 1.74 -7.13 -2.59
CA VAL A 142 1.09 -8.43 -2.75
C VAL A 142 2.07 -9.58 -2.48
N PHE A 143 3.32 -9.47 -2.92
CA PHE A 143 4.35 -10.48 -2.65
C PHE A 143 4.59 -10.67 -1.15
N LEU A 144 4.75 -9.57 -0.41
CA LEU A 144 4.88 -9.60 1.05
C LEU A 144 3.62 -10.17 1.71
N SER A 145 2.43 -9.78 1.25
CA SER A 145 1.17 -10.29 1.79
C SER A 145 1.06 -11.81 1.67
N ARG A 146 1.45 -12.38 0.54
CA ARG A 146 1.47 -13.84 0.34
C ARG A 146 2.40 -14.54 1.31
N TYR A 147 3.59 -14.00 1.54
CA TYR A 147 4.54 -14.58 2.50
C TYR A 147 3.96 -14.63 3.92
N TYR A 148 3.19 -13.60 4.32
CA TYR A 148 2.54 -13.55 5.62
C TYR A 148 1.15 -14.22 5.65
N ASN A 149 0.79 -15.02 4.62
CA ASN A 149 -0.50 -15.71 4.52
C ASN A 149 -1.69 -14.73 4.62
N ILE A 150 -1.63 -13.66 3.86
CA ILE A 150 -2.73 -12.71 3.65
C ILE A 150 -3.22 -12.88 2.20
N ASP A 151 -4.51 -13.15 2.03
CA ASP A 151 -5.16 -13.20 0.72
C ASP A 151 -5.38 -11.78 0.20
N ALA A 152 -4.31 -11.17 -0.31
CA ALA A 152 -4.35 -9.82 -0.84
C ALA A 152 -4.46 -9.80 -2.36
N VAL A 153 -5.29 -8.90 -2.85
CA VAL A 153 -5.25 -8.39 -4.23
C VAL A 153 -4.87 -6.92 -4.19
N ALA A 154 -4.48 -6.34 -5.32
CA ALA A 154 -4.15 -4.93 -5.37
C ALA A 154 -4.88 -4.23 -6.52
N PHE A 155 -5.32 -3.01 -6.24
CA PHE A 155 -5.83 -2.08 -7.24
C PHE A 155 -4.84 -0.95 -7.47
N SER A 156 -4.48 -0.76 -8.73
CA SER A 156 -3.48 0.23 -9.12
C SER A 156 -4.12 1.60 -9.29
N SER A 157 -3.60 2.59 -8.58
CA SER A 157 -3.96 3.98 -8.80
C SER A 157 -3.55 4.44 -10.20
N ARG A 158 -4.15 5.52 -10.69
CA ARG A 158 -3.81 6.09 -12.00
C ARG A 158 -2.31 6.36 -12.12
N ASN A 159 -1.73 5.95 -13.23
CA ASN A 159 -0.30 6.12 -13.46
C ASN A 159 0.11 7.61 -13.50
N VAL A 160 1.25 7.89 -12.89
CA VAL A 160 1.93 9.19 -12.97
C VAL A 160 2.96 9.13 -14.09
N ALA A 161 3.06 10.19 -14.89
CA ALA A 161 3.97 10.27 -16.03
C ALA A 161 5.44 9.95 -15.66
N LEU A 162 6.18 9.30 -16.55
CA LEU A 162 7.55 8.81 -16.31
C LEU A 162 8.49 9.90 -15.80
N GLY A 163 8.45 11.10 -16.37
CA GLY A 163 9.29 12.22 -15.93
C GLY A 163 9.11 12.64 -14.47
N GLN A 164 7.96 12.30 -13.85
CA GLN A 164 7.66 12.60 -12.45
C GLN A 164 7.80 11.40 -11.53
N SER A 165 7.91 10.19 -12.06
CA SER A 165 7.92 8.95 -11.29
C SER A 165 9.20 8.12 -11.44
N TRP A 166 10.16 8.51 -12.27
CA TRP A 166 11.35 7.71 -12.56
C TRP A 166 12.19 7.41 -11.30
N LYS A 167 12.36 8.41 -10.42
CA LYS A 167 13.10 8.22 -9.15
C LYS A 167 12.42 7.19 -8.23
N VAL A 168 11.10 7.22 -8.18
CA VAL A 168 10.33 6.27 -7.34
C VAL A 168 10.39 4.88 -7.96
N LYS A 169 10.28 4.77 -9.27
CA LYS A 169 10.37 3.48 -9.98
C LYS A 169 11.76 2.85 -9.88
N SER A 170 12.84 3.64 -10.02
CA SER A 170 14.21 3.12 -9.86
C SER A 170 14.48 2.65 -8.43
N ARG A 171 14.01 3.40 -7.42
CA ARG A 171 14.09 2.97 -6.02
C ARG A 171 13.33 1.67 -5.77
N GLU A 172 12.22 1.44 -6.46
CA GLU A 172 11.42 0.23 -6.33
C GLU A 172 12.15 -1.04 -6.78
N ILE A 173 13.03 -0.94 -7.78
CA ILE A 173 13.87 -2.07 -8.21
C ILE A 173 14.69 -2.62 -7.04
N ILE A 174 15.32 -1.74 -6.28
CA ILE A 174 16.12 -2.11 -5.11
C ILE A 174 15.24 -2.51 -3.92
N ALA A 175 14.09 -1.83 -3.74
CA ALA A 175 13.15 -2.15 -2.67
C ALA A 175 12.56 -3.57 -2.82
N ARG A 176 12.41 -4.08 -4.05
CA ARG A 176 11.99 -5.47 -4.32
C ARG A 176 13.06 -6.47 -3.90
N VAL A 177 14.33 -6.21 -4.23
CA VAL A 177 15.45 -7.04 -3.75
C VAL A 177 15.48 -7.05 -2.23
N LYS A 178 15.39 -5.86 -1.61
CA LYS A 178 15.34 -5.73 -0.15
C LYS A 178 14.19 -6.53 0.45
N ALA A 179 13.00 -6.48 -0.14
CA ALA A 179 11.85 -7.24 0.37
C ALA A 179 12.11 -8.75 0.40
N ILE A 180 12.75 -9.31 -0.62
CA ILE A 180 13.15 -10.73 -0.64
C ILE A 180 14.15 -11.03 0.47
N LEU A 181 15.18 -10.19 0.60
CA LEU A 181 16.18 -10.37 1.65
C LEU A 181 15.56 -10.24 3.05
N ASP A 182 14.68 -9.27 3.26
CA ASP A 182 14.00 -9.05 4.54
C ASP A 182 13.23 -10.31 5.00
N ILE A 183 12.49 -10.96 4.11
CA ILE A 183 11.62 -12.09 4.52
C ILE A 183 12.33 -13.45 4.50
N TYR A 184 13.23 -13.72 3.54
CA TYR A 184 13.85 -15.04 3.40
C TYR A 184 15.21 -15.16 4.08
N VAL A 185 15.97 -14.07 4.21
CA VAL A 185 17.32 -14.09 4.75
C VAL A 185 17.38 -13.46 6.14
N LEU A 186 16.95 -12.21 6.26
CA LEU A 186 17.06 -11.41 7.49
C LEU A 186 15.93 -11.69 8.48
N LYS A 187 14.80 -12.26 8.01
CA LYS A 187 13.58 -12.48 8.80
C LYS A 187 13.16 -11.22 9.56
N THR A 188 13.20 -10.10 8.84
CA THR A 188 12.94 -8.76 9.39
C THR A 188 11.52 -8.69 9.95
N GLU A 189 11.41 -8.27 11.19
CA GLU A 189 10.13 -8.00 11.83
C GLU A 189 9.66 -6.55 11.65
N PRO A 190 8.36 -6.26 11.84
CA PRO A 190 7.85 -4.90 11.85
C PRO A 190 8.55 -4.06 12.93
N ALA A 191 8.80 -2.79 12.59
CA ALA A 191 9.45 -1.86 13.51
C ALA A 191 8.61 -1.63 14.78
N VAL A 192 7.28 -1.58 14.64
CA VAL A 192 6.33 -1.39 15.73
C VAL A 192 5.12 -2.31 15.52
N LEU A 193 4.79 -3.16 16.48
CA LEU A 193 3.54 -3.91 16.45
C LEU A 193 2.45 -3.15 17.22
N GLY A 194 2.44 -3.14 18.52
CA GLY A 194 1.37 -2.57 19.34
C GLY A 194 0.24 -3.55 19.64
N ALA A 195 -0.79 -3.07 20.30
CA ALA A 195 -1.97 -3.88 20.65
C ALA A 195 -2.90 -4.06 19.44
N PRO A 196 -3.66 -5.19 19.39
CA PRO A 196 -4.69 -5.38 18.38
C PRO A 196 -5.77 -4.30 18.44
N ILE A 197 -6.25 -3.90 17.26
CA ILE A 197 -7.30 -2.90 17.06
C ILE A 197 -8.40 -3.54 16.21
N GLU A 198 -9.60 -3.61 16.75
CA GLU A 198 -10.75 -4.12 16.00
C GLU A 198 -11.28 -3.05 15.06
N LEU A 199 -11.43 -3.41 13.78
CA LEU A 199 -12.06 -2.53 12.80
C LEU A 199 -13.58 -2.58 12.99
N GLN A 200 -14.21 -1.40 13.04
CA GLN A 200 -15.67 -1.30 13.04
C GLN A 200 -16.19 -1.59 11.61
N LEU A 201 -16.37 -2.86 11.32
CA LEU A 201 -16.88 -3.32 10.03
C LEU A 201 -18.39 -3.47 10.13
N ASN A 202 -19.15 -2.62 9.45
CA ASN A 202 -20.61 -2.71 9.34
C ASN A 202 -21.04 -3.91 8.49
#